data_3c94e6d484c0f7e697ce5d9ac2725356
#
_entry.id   3c94e6d484c0f7e697ce5d9ac2725356
#
_cell.length_a   1.000
_cell.length_b   1.000
_cell.length_c   1.000
_cell.angle_alpha   90.00
_cell.angle_beta   90.00
_cell.angle_gamma   90.00
#
_symmetry.space_group_name_H-M   'P 1'
#
loop_
_entity.id
_entity.type
_entity.pdbx_description
1 polymer ?
#
loop_
_entity_poly.entity_id
_entity_poly.type
_entity_poly.pdbx_seq_one_letter_code
_entity_poly.pdbx_strand_id
1 'polypeptide(L)'
;AYHDHTYTYYSRNKSHPNLGYDYKGVGNGLNIKVMWPESDVDMMNATLDTVLADEHFMTYYLTVSGHLEYNFFGNCMAMRNEEAVAELDLPEAARAYLACNIELDKAIGVLLQKLEETGHDKDTVIMLAPDHYPYGLDSESLNALAGKELDQFSMYQSCFLIWSADMENPIVIDKPVSSLDI
;
A
#
# COMPACT_ATOMS: atom_id res chain seq x y z
N ALA A 1 -7.58 9.27 -9.24
CA ALA A 1 -6.44 8.61 -8.60
C ALA A 1 -5.88 9.48 -7.48
N TYR A 2 -5.35 8.84 -6.46
CA TYR A 2 -4.79 9.52 -5.28
C TYR A 2 -3.39 9.01 -4.98
N HIS A 3 -2.53 9.92 -4.50
CA HIS A 3 -1.22 9.60 -3.98
C HIS A 3 -0.98 10.38 -2.69
N ASP A 4 -0.71 9.71 -1.61
CA ASP A 4 -0.50 10.29 -0.28
C ASP A 4 0.88 10.95 -0.10
N HIS A 5 1.53 11.29 -1.18
CA HIS A 5 2.75 12.08 -1.21
C HIS A 5 2.58 13.32 -2.09
N THR A 6 3.66 14.12 -2.22
CA THR A 6 3.65 15.38 -2.99
C THR A 6 3.09 15.18 -4.40
N TYR A 7 2.09 15.99 -4.76
CA TYR A 7 1.38 15.93 -6.04
C TYR A 7 2.28 15.83 -7.28
N THR A 8 3.44 16.48 -7.26
CA THR A 8 4.37 16.48 -8.40
C THR A 8 5.40 15.36 -8.39
N TYR A 9 5.38 14.49 -7.37
CA TYR A 9 6.35 13.42 -7.21
C TYR A 9 6.38 12.50 -8.44
N TYR A 10 7.57 12.24 -8.97
CA TYR A 10 7.80 11.49 -10.22
C TYR A 10 6.98 11.95 -11.43
N SER A 11 6.61 13.24 -11.49
CA SER A 11 5.76 13.79 -12.56
C SER A 11 4.40 13.09 -12.71
N ARG A 12 3.87 12.47 -11.66
CA ARG A 12 2.57 11.79 -11.68
C ARG A 12 1.42 12.74 -11.97
N ASN A 13 1.56 14.01 -11.61
CA ASN A 13 0.67 15.11 -11.99
C ASN A 13 0.57 15.35 -13.52
N LYS A 14 1.42 14.71 -14.30
CA LYS A 14 1.37 14.73 -15.78
C LYS A 14 0.95 13.38 -16.33
N SER A 15 1.55 12.28 -15.83
CA SER A 15 1.29 10.94 -16.36
C SER A 15 -0.14 10.47 -16.08
N HIS A 16 -0.66 10.64 -14.86
CA HIS A 16 -1.99 10.17 -14.50
C HIS A 16 -3.13 10.92 -15.22
N PRO A 17 -3.11 12.28 -15.32
CA PRO A 17 -4.08 12.98 -16.14
C PRO A 17 -4.04 12.60 -17.63
N ASN A 18 -2.84 12.33 -18.16
CA ASN A 18 -2.71 11.86 -19.55
C ASN A 18 -3.35 10.46 -19.77
N LEU A 19 -3.50 9.67 -18.71
CA LEU A 19 -4.21 8.40 -18.72
C LEU A 19 -5.71 8.54 -18.43
N GLY A 20 -6.20 9.77 -18.24
CA GLY A 20 -7.62 10.04 -17.99
C GLY A 20 -8.02 10.09 -16.52
N TYR A 21 -7.09 10.01 -15.58
CA TYR A 21 -7.41 10.12 -14.16
C TYR A 21 -7.59 11.57 -13.70
N ASP A 22 -8.60 11.85 -12.87
CA ASP A 22 -8.57 12.98 -11.94
C ASP A 22 -7.58 12.65 -10.82
N TYR A 23 -6.36 13.21 -10.94
CA TYR A 23 -5.25 12.88 -10.06
C TYR A 23 -5.07 13.93 -8.96
N LYS A 24 -5.04 13.46 -7.72
CA LYS A 24 -4.85 14.29 -6.52
C LYS A 24 -3.68 13.77 -5.67
N GLY A 25 -2.97 14.69 -5.07
CA GLY A 25 -1.89 14.39 -4.14
C GLY A 25 -1.73 15.50 -3.12
N VAL A 26 -0.81 15.33 -2.18
CA VAL A 26 -0.50 16.34 -1.16
C VAL A 26 -0.08 17.65 -1.84
N GLY A 27 -0.75 18.74 -1.45
CA GLY A 27 -0.58 20.06 -2.08
C GLY A 27 -1.48 20.31 -3.30
N ASN A 28 -2.26 19.31 -3.74
CA ASN A 28 -3.25 19.49 -4.80
C ASN A 28 -4.44 18.50 -4.63
N GLY A 29 -5.43 18.89 -3.86
CA GLY A 29 -6.69 18.18 -3.71
C GLY A 29 -6.70 17.02 -2.71
N LEU A 30 -5.55 16.64 -2.15
CA LEU A 30 -5.46 15.73 -1.02
C LEU A 30 -4.97 16.49 0.21
N ASN A 31 -5.81 16.58 1.24
CA ASN A 31 -5.51 17.29 2.48
C ASN A 31 -5.32 16.29 3.63
N ILE A 32 -4.09 15.84 3.80
CA ILE A 32 -3.65 14.96 4.88
C ILE A 32 -2.45 15.57 5.60
N LYS A 33 -2.08 15.02 6.76
CA LYS A 33 -0.91 15.48 7.50
C LYS A 33 0.37 15.12 6.75
N VAL A 34 1.20 16.14 6.49
CA VAL A 34 2.52 15.95 5.87
C VAL A 34 3.50 15.42 6.93
N MET A 35 4.09 14.26 6.63
CA MET A 35 5.13 13.61 7.44
C MET A 35 5.93 12.68 6.52
N TRP A 36 6.88 11.94 7.04
CA TRP A 36 7.60 10.96 6.23
C TRP A 36 7.65 9.59 6.90
N PRO A 37 7.17 8.54 6.20
CA PRO A 37 6.19 8.64 5.10
C PRO A 37 4.83 9.14 5.62
N GLU A 38 3.98 9.59 4.71
CA GLU A 38 2.60 9.93 5.01
C GLU A 38 1.79 8.68 5.35
N SER A 39 0.57 8.89 5.87
CA SER A 39 -0.32 7.82 6.34
C SER A 39 -1.31 7.40 5.26
N ASP A 40 -1.27 6.13 4.85
CA ASP A 40 -2.27 5.53 3.96
C ASP A 40 -3.67 5.57 4.60
N VAL A 41 -3.77 5.43 5.92
CA VAL A 41 -5.03 5.55 6.68
C VAL A 41 -5.62 6.96 6.53
N ASP A 42 -4.78 8.00 6.64
CA ASP A 42 -5.23 9.38 6.47
C ASP A 42 -5.74 9.61 5.04
N MET A 43 -5.08 9.04 4.02
CA MET A 43 -5.53 9.10 2.62
C MET A 43 -6.89 8.44 2.43
N MET A 44 -7.08 7.22 2.95
CA MET A 44 -8.37 6.52 2.86
C MET A 44 -9.49 7.32 3.53
N ASN A 45 -9.27 7.80 4.74
CA ASN A 45 -10.27 8.62 5.45
C ASN A 45 -10.59 9.93 4.73
N ALA A 46 -9.63 10.54 4.05
CA ALA A 46 -9.83 11.81 3.35
C ALA A 46 -10.56 11.65 2.00
N THR A 47 -10.59 10.45 1.42
CA THR A 47 -11.00 10.27 0.01
C THR A 47 -12.19 9.36 -0.19
N LEU A 48 -12.40 8.35 0.67
CA LEU A 48 -13.40 7.31 0.45
C LEU A 48 -14.84 7.86 0.37
N ASP A 49 -15.21 8.83 1.20
CA ASP A 49 -16.55 9.41 1.15
C ASP A 49 -16.83 10.08 -0.21
N THR A 50 -15.80 10.62 -0.86
CA THR A 50 -15.94 11.20 -2.20
C THR A 50 -16.00 10.11 -3.28
N VAL A 51 -15.18 9.08 -3.17
CA VAL A 51 -15.16 7.98 -4.15
C VAL A 51 -16.45 7.18 -4.12
N LEU A 52 -16.93 6.85 -2.92
CA LEU A 52 -18.12 6.02 -2.71
C LEU A 52 -19.44 6.80 -2.83
N ALA A 53 -19.41 8.11 -3.09
CA ALA A 53 -20.59 8.88 -3.45
C ALA A 53 -21.05 8.63 -4.88
N ASP A 54 -20.18 8.12 -5.74
CA ASP A 54 -20.52 7.77 -7.12
C ASP A 54 -20.99 6.31 -7.20
N GLU A 55 -22.06 6.04 -7.93
CA GLU A 55 -22.59 4.70 -8.17
C GLU A 55 -21.58 3.79 -8.90
N HIS A 56 -20.77 4.39 -9.77
CA HIS A 56 -19.71 3.71 -10.52
C HIS A 56 -18.40 4.45 -10.38
N PHE A 57 -17.39 3.77 -9.88
CA PHE A 57 -16.06 4.35 -9.68
C PHE A 57 -14.94 3.40 -10.09
N MET A 58 -13.83 3.96 -10.50
CA MET A 58 -12.53 3.31 -10.62
C MET A 58 -11.51 4.22 -9.95
N THR A 59 -10.89 3.73 -8.89
CA THR A 59 -9.90 4.51 -8.14
C THR A 59 -8.58 3.79 -8.07
N TYR A 60 -7.51 4.50 -8.39
CA TYR A 60 -6.14 4.05 -8.25
C TYR A 60 -5.49 4.78 -7.08
N TYR A 61 -5.08 4.03 -6.07
CA TYR A 61 -4.36 4.52 -4.91
C TYR A 61 -2.88 4.16 -5.00
N LEU A 62 -2.03 5.15 -4.81
CA LEU A 62 -0.58 5.02 -4.69
C LEU A 62 -0.23 5.29 -3.24
N THR A 63 0.09 4.24 -2.51
CA THR A 63 0.37 4.28 -1.07
C THR A 63 1.86 4.49 -0.80
N VAL A 64 2.22 5.24 0.24
CA VAL A 64 3.61 5.57 0.57
C VAL A 64 4.05 5.11 1.96
N SER A 65 3.14 4.63 2.81
CA SER A 65 3.50 4.24 4.18
C SER A 65 4.61 3.19 4.26
N GLY A 66 4.65 2.26 3.30
CA GLY A 66 5.68 1.23 3.19
C GLY A 66 6.99 1.68 2.53
N HIS A 67 7.15 2.98 2.24
CA HIS A 67 8.34 3.52 1.59
C HIS A 67 9.49 3.77 2.59
N LEU A 68 10.73 3.86 2.06
CA LEU A 68 11.97 4.16 2.81
C LEU A 68 11.82 5.30 3.83
N GLU A 69 12.60 5.39 4.85
CA GLU A 69 13.69 4.56 5.35
C GLU A 69 13.15 3.63 6.43
N TYR A 70 13.65 2.38 6.50
CA TYR A 70 13.15 1.41 7.47
C TYR A 70 13.90 1.51 8.80
N ASN A 71 13.44 2.41 9.66
CA ASN A 71 14.00 2.63 11.02
C ASN A 71 12.93 3.26 11.93
N PHE A 72 13.18 3.26 13.24
CA PHE A 72 12.26 3.81 14.24
C PHE A 72 12.59 5.25 14.69
N PHE A 73 13.33 6.02 13.90
CA PHE A 73 13.67 7.42 14.22
C PHE A 73 13.44 8.40 13.05
N GLY A 74 13.35 7.93 11.83
CA GLY A 74 13.12 8.74 10.63
C GLY A 74 11.83 8.39 9.89
N ASN A 75 11.25 7.23 10.19
CA ASN A 75 10.03 6.75 9.54
C ASN A 75 8.84 6.85 10.49
N CYS A 76 7.92 7.78 10.23
CA CYS A 76 6.77 8.04 11.09
C CYS A 76 5.82 6.84 11.19
N MET A 77 5.66 6.03 10.15
CA MET A 77 4.77 4.88 10.18
C MET A 77 5.39 3.70 10.93
N ALA A 78 6.71 3.50 10.79
CA ALA A 78 7.43 2.55 11.63
C ALA A 78 7.33 2.91 13.11
N MET A 79 7.60 4.18 13.47
CA MET A 79 7.50 4.67 14.86
C MET A 79 6.08 4.51 15.43
N ARG A 80 5.05 4.76 14.62
CA ARG A 80 3.64 4.62 15.03
C ARG A 80 3.26 3.19 15.41
N ASN A 81 3.85 2.21 14.75
CA ASN A 81 3.52 0.79 14.90
C ASN A 81 4.64 -0.03 15.54
N GLU A 82 5.65 0.61 16.13
CA GLU A 82 6.83 -0.04 16.73
C GLU A 82 6.48 -1.11 17.75
N GLU A 83 5.52 -0.82 18.63
CA GLU A 83 5.10 -1.74 19.70
C GLU A 83 4.59 -3.09 19.14
N ALA A 84 3.92 -3.07 18.01
CA ALA A 84 3.35 -4.28 17.39
C ALA A 84 4.42 -5.26 16.87
N VAL A 85 5.64 -4.79 16.66
CA VAL A 85 6.76 -5.58 16.11
C VAL A 85 7.93 -5.72 17.09
N ALA A 86 7.80 -5.16 18.30
CA ALA A 86 8.91 -5.07 19.27
C ALA A 86 9.48 -6.43 19.68
N GLU A 87 8.60 -7.42 19.84
CA GLU A 87 8.96 -8.77 20.30
C GLU A 87 9.37 -9.72 19.16
N LEU A 88 9.40 -9.26 17.90
CA LEU A 88 9.81 -10.11 16.78
C LEU A 88 11.33 -10.29 16.78
N ASP A 89 11.78 -11.55 16.69
CA ASP A 89 13.20 -11.90 16.55
C ASP A 89 13.67 -11.68 15.10
N LEU A 90 13.75 -10.41 14.71
CA LEU A 90 14.14 -9.95 13.39
C LEU A 90 15.10 -8.76 13.49
N PRO A 91 15.95 -8.51 12.48
CA PRO A 91 16.73 -7.28 12.39
C PRO A 91 15.85 -6.02 12.50
N GLU A 92 16.40 -4.93 13.05
CA GLU A 92 15.66 -3.69 13.26
C GLU A 92 15.00 -3.17 11.98
N ALA A 93 15.72 -3.17 10.85
CA ALA A 93 15.19 -2.71 9.57
C ALA A 93 14.03 -3.59 9.08
N ALA A 94 14.09 -4.90 9.29
CA ALA A 94 12.99 -5.83 8.97
C ALA A 94 11.75 -5.56 9.84
N ARG A 95 11.94 -5.32 11.15
CA ARG A 95 10.84 -4.93 12.05
C ARG A 95 10.23 -3.59 11.65
N ALA A 96 11.06 -2.61 11.32
CA ALA A 96 10.58 -1.29 10.87
C ALA A 96 9.81 -1.40 9.55
N TYR A 97 10.24 -2.24 8.61
CA TYR A 97 9.50 -2.53 7.38
C TYR A 97 8.12 -3.14 7.67
N LEU A 98 8.03 -4.13 8.55
CA LEU A 98 6.74 -4.70 8.95
C LEU A 98 5.85 -3.65 9.63
N ALA A 99 6.42 -2.83 10.51
CA ALA A 99 5.69 -1.74 11.17
C ALA A 99 5.10 -0.73 10.17
N CYS A 100 5.83 -0.39 9.11
CA CYS A 100 5.30 0.44 8.02
C CYS A 100 4.11 -0.21 7.32
N ASN A 101 4.20 -1.50 7.03
CA ASN A 101 3.15 -2.23 6.34
C ASN A 101 1.89 -2.45 7.20
N ILE A 102 1.98 -2.39 8.51
CA ILE A 102 0.81 -2.35 9.41
C ILE A 102 -0.06 -1.11 9.12
N GLU A 103 0.53 0.00 8.70
CA GLU A 103 -0.25 1.18 8.31
C GLU A 103 -1.09 0.92 7.04
N LEU A 104 -0.51 0.28 6.04
CA LEU A 104 -1.24 -0.16 4.84
C LEU A 104 -2.34 -1.15 5.18
N ASP A 105 -2.08 -2.13 6.05
CA ASP A 105 -3.08 -3.10 6.50
C ASP A 105 -4.28 -2.41 7.16
N LYS A 106 -4.03 -1.43 8.04
CA LYS A 106 -5.07 -0.60 8.65
C LYS A 106 -5.84 0.22 7.61
N ALA A 107 -5.16 0.75 6.60
CA ALA A 107 -5.79 1.52 5.52
C ALA A 107 -6.74 0.63 4.68
N ILE A 108 -6.33 -0.60 4.39
CA ILE A 108 -7.19 -1.60 3.74
C ILE A 108 -8.39 -1.93 4.65
N GLY A 109 -8.18 -2.07 5.95
CA GLY A 109 -9.27 -2.25 6.92
C GLY A 109 -10.30 -1.11 6.87
N VAL A 110 -9.86 0.15 6.78
CA VAL A 110 -10.74 1.31 6.61
C VAL A 110 -11.51 1.24 5.30
N LEU A 111 -10.85 0.87 4.19
CA LEU A 111 -11.50 0.69 2.89
C LEU A 111 -12.59 -0.37 2.95
N LEU A 112 -12.29 -1.56 3.48
CA LEU A 112 -13.25 -2.67 3.58
C LEU A 112 -14.46 -2.29 4.44
N GLN A 113 -14.23 -1.65 5.59
CA GLN A 113 -15.29 -1.18 6.45
C GLN A 113 -16.20 -0.17 5.74
N LYS A 114 -15.63 0.80 5.01
CA LYS A 114 -16.40 1.81 4.27
C LYS A 114 -17.21 1.20 3.13
N LEU A 115 -16.67 0.22 2.41
CA LEU A 115 -17.40 -0.51 1.38
C LEU A 115 -18.61 -1.25 1.96
N GLU A 116 -18.45 -1.92 3.11
CA GLU A 116 -19.55 -2.59 3.80
C GLU A 116 -20.61 -1.59 4.28
N GLU A 117 -20.20 -0.49 4.95
CA GLU A 117 -21.10 0.55 5.45
C GLU A 117 -21.94 1.21 4.35
N THR A 118 -21.40 1.33 3.14
CA THR A 118 -22.06 1.94 1.99
C THR A 118 -22.76 0.94 1.06
N GLY A 119 -22.59 -0.37 1.33
CA GLY A 119 -23.20 -1.44 0.52
C GLY A 119 -22.52 -1.69 -0.82
N HIS A 120 -21.28 -1.20 -1.01
CA HIS A 120 -20.49 -1.40 -2.23
C HIS A 120 -19.54 -2.60 -2.16
N ASP A 121 -19.50 -3.34 -1.05
CA ASP A 121 -18.56 -4.43 -0.81
C ASP A 121 -18.67 -5.57 -1.83
N LYS A 122 -19.90 -5.93 -2.24
CA LYS A 122 -20.16 -7.03 -3.19
C LYS A 122 -20.02 -6.65 -4.65
N ASP A 123 -20.07 -5.35 -4.94
CA ASP A 123 -19.98 -4.81 -6.29
C ASP A 123 -18.61 -4.19 -6.59
N THR A 124 -17.66 -4.30 -5.63
CA THR A 124 -16.32 -3.76 -5.75
C THR A 124 -15.28 -4.87 -5.83
N VAL A 125 -14.35 -4.74 -6.78
CA VAL A 125 -13.15 -5.55 -6.88
C VAL A 125 -11.96 -4.72 -6.42
N ILE A 126 -11.22 -5.22 -5.45
CA ILE A 126 -9.95 -4.63 -4.98
C ILE A 126 -8.80 -5.42 -5.60
N MET A 127 -7.88 -4.72 -6.24
CA MET A 127 -6.62 -5.25 -6.74
C MET A 127 -5.48 -4.64 -5.95
N LEU A 128 -4.57 -5.46 -5.43
CA LEU A 128 -3.42 -5.03 -4.66
C LEU A 128 -2.16 -5.66 -5.23
N ALA A 129 -1.21 -4.83 -5.64
CA ALA A 129 0.10 -5.24 -6.12
C ALA A 129 1.18 -4.31 -5.57
N PRO A 130 2.35 -4.82 -5.16
CA PRO A 130 3.51 -3.97 -4.91
C PRO A 130 4.06 -3.47 -6.24
N ASP A 131 4.64 -2.28 -6.24
CA ASP A 131 5.31 -1.70 -7.40
C ASP A 131 6.76 -2.18 -7.55
N HIS A 132 7.40 -2.56 -6.44
CA HIS A 132 8.76 -3.12 -6.42
C HIS A 132 9.03 -3.87 -5.09
N TYR A 133 10.16 -4.59 -5.03
CA TYR A 133 10.65 -5.16 -3.77
C TYR A 133 11.22 -4.06 -2.84
N PRO A 134 11.32 -4.30 -1.53
CA PRO A 134 11.82 -3.30 -0.57
C PRO A 134 13.35 -3.14 -0.65
N TYR A 135 13.83 -2.48 -1.71
CA TYR A 135 15.26 -2.30 -2.04
C TYR A 135 16.03 -1.47 -0.99
N GLY A 136 15.34 -0.88 -0.02
CA GLY A 136 15.97 -0.20 1.11
C GLY A 136 16.36 -1.11 2.26
N LEU A 137 16.02 -2.40 2.20
CA LEU A 137 16.48 -3.41 3.15
C LEU A 137 17.81 -4.00 2.70
N ASP A 138 18.67 -4.32 3.66
CA ASP A 138 19.85 -5.13 3.43
C ASP A 138 19.50 -6.62 3.23
N SER A 139 20.49 -7.41 2.78
CA SER A 139 20.28 -8.82 2.51
C SER A 139 19.93 -9.63 3.75
N GLU A 140 20.45 -9.26 4.91
CA GLU A 140 20.16 -9.92 6.19
C GLU A 140 18.66 -9.75 6.52
N SER A 141 18.15 -8.53 6.46
CA SER A 141 16.76 -8.21 6.71
C SER A 141 15.82 -8.87 5.70
N LEU A 142 16.17 -8.86 4.41
CA LEU A 142 15.39 -9.52 3.35
C LEU A 142 15.32 -11.04 3.59
N ASN A 143 16.45 -11.68 3.88
CA ASN A 143 16.50 -13.12 4.13
C ASN A 143 15.75 -13.51 5.41
N ALA A 144 15.83 -12.68 6.46
CA ALA A 144 15.10 -12.89 7.70
C ALA A 144 13.59 -12.83 7.49
N LEU A 145 13.10 -11.85 6.73
CA LEU A 145 11.68 -11.73 6.35
C LEU A 145 11.21 -12.90 5.49
N ALA A 146 12.05 -13.36 4.55
CA ALA A 146 11.74 -14.48 3.68
C ALA A 146 11.85 -15.86 4.37
N GLY A 147 12.52 -15.95 5.52
CA GLY A 147 12.85 -17.22 6.20
C GLY A 147 13.81 -18.11 5.42
N LYS A 148 14.53 -17.57 4.44
CA LYS A 148 15.51 -18.26 3.57
C LYS A 148 16.46 -17.28 2.91
N GLU A 149 17.59 -17.77 2.42
CA GLU A 149 18.42 -16.95 1.52
C GLU A 149 17.70 -16.71 0.18
N LEU A 150 17.68 -15.45 -0.24
CA LEU A 150 17.10 -15.02 -1.50
C LEU A 150 18.17 -14.94 -2.59
N ASP A 151 17.92 -15.52 -3.73
CA ASP A 151 18.71 -15.34 -4.96
C ASP A 151 18.22 -14.13 -5.77
N GLN A 152 18.89 -13.87 -6.90
CA GLN A 152 18.58 -12.72 -7.76
C GLN A 152 17.15 -12.76 -8.36
N PHE A 153 16.48 -13.90 -8.40
CA PHE A 153 15.12 -14.00 -8.91
C PHE A 153 14.09 -13.97 -7.78
N SER A 154 14.34 -14.72 -6.71
CA SER A 154 13.40 -14.81 -5.59
C SER A 154 13.23 -13.50 -4.82
N MET A 155 14.23 -12.61 -4.83
CA MET A 155 14.09 -11.28 -4.23
C MET A 155 13.04 -10.39 -4.91
N TYR A 156 12.72 -10.64 -6.18
CA TYR A 156 11.69 -9.91 -6.93
C TYR A 156 10.31 -10.58 -6.89
N GLN A 157 10.21 -11.76 -6.26
CA GLN A 157 8.92 -12.42 -6.13
C GLN A 157 8.02 -11.63 -5.18
N SER A 158 6.81 -11.39 -5.64
CA SER A 158 5.77 -10.75 -4.86
C SER A 158 4.43 -11.43 -5.11
N CYS A 159 3.37 -10.95 -4.48
CA CYS A 159 2.03 -11.44 -4.71
C CYS A 159 1.16 -10.37 -5.36
N PHE A 160 0.23 -10.81 -6.19
CA PHE A 160 -0.88 -10.02 -6.67
C PHE A 160 -2.16 -10.57 -6.04
N LEU A 161 -2.93 -9.70 -5.42
CA LEU A 161 -4.17 -10.06 -4.75
C LEU A 161 -5.34 -9.44 -5.48
N ILE A 162 -6.39 -10.24 -5.69
CA ILE A 162 -7.71 -9.76 -6.13
C ILE A 162 -8.71 -10.20 -5.06
N TRP A 163 -9.52 -9.25 -4.62
CA TRP A 163 -10.54 -9.48 -3.60
C TRP A 163 -11.88 -8.88 -3.98
N SER A 164 -12.95 -9.56 -3.63
CA SER A 164 -14.33 -9.06 -3.61
C SER A 164 -15.09 -9.78 -2.51
N ALA A 165 -16.07 -9.13 -1.88
CA ALA A 165 -16.82 -9.70 -0.76
C ALA A 165 -17.75 -10.87 -1.15
N ASP A 166 -18.00 -11.09 -2.43
CA ASP A 166 -18.77 -12.22 -2.95
C ASP A 166 -17.93 -13.48 -3.18
N MET A 167 -16.61 -13.42 -2.95
CA MET A 167 -15.73 -14.60 -3.07
C MET A 167 -15.97 -15.56 -1.89
N GLU A 168 -16.55 -16.73 -2.17
CA GLU A 168 -16.83 -17.73 -1.14
C GLU A 168 -15.58 -18.44 -0.62
N ASN A 169 -14.58 -18.64 -1.48
CA ASN A 169 -13.34 -19.36 -1.13
C ASN A 169 -12.14 -18.70 -1.79
N PRO A 170 -10.97 -18.67 -1.13
CA PRO A 170 -9.74 -18.19 -1.73
C PRO A 170 -9.28 -19.14 -2.86
N ILE A 171 -8.81 -18.55 -3.96
CA ILE A 171 -8.22 -19.27 -5.08
C ILE A 171 -6.73 -18.91 -5.12
N VAL A 172 -5.87 -19.91 -5.05
CA VAL A 172 -4.42 -19.75 -5.17
C VAL A 172 -3.99 -20.13 -6.58
N ILE A 173 -3.27 -19.23 -7.26
CA ILE A 173 -2.76 -19.46 -8.62
C ILE A 173 -1.23 -19.37 -8.55
N ASP A 174 -0.55 -20.52 -8.66
CA ASP A 174 0.91 -20.63 -8.61
C ASP A 174 1.60 -20.32 -9.95
N LYS A 175 0.84 -19.89 -10.95
CA LYS A 175 1.41 -19.49 -12.24
C LYS A 175 2.12 -18.15 -12.11
N PRO A 176 3.43 -18.05 -12.43
CA PRO A 176 4.12 -16.76 -12.48
C PRO A 176 3.48 -15.83 -13.50
N VAL A 177 3.27 -14.58 -13.10
CA VAL A 177 2.80 -13.49 -13.93
C VAL A 177 3.74 -12.29 -13.72
N SER A 178 3.62 -11.29 -14.56
CA SER A 178 4.37 -10.04 -14.42
C SER A 178 3.42 -8.85 -14.24
N SER A 179 3.94 -7.71 -13.83
CA SER A 179 3.17 -6.47 -13.74
C SER A 179 2.58 -6.01 -15.08
N LEU A 180 3.01 -6.60 -16.21
CA LEU A 180 2.42 -6.35 -17.53
C LEU A 180 1.14 -7.14 -17.77
N ASP A 181 0.84 -8.10 -16.91
CA ASP A 181 -0.36 -8.95 -17.00
C ASP A 181 -1.53 -8.41 -16.15
N ILE A 182 -1.33 -7.27 -15.45
CA ILE A 182 -2.27 -6.64 -14.51
C ILE A 182 -3.04 -5.49 -15.18
#